data_d845a0dbcc19b643e84eebc90a42820c
#
_entry.id   d845a0dbcc19b643e84eebc90a42820c
#
_cell.length_a   1.000
_cell.length_b   1.000
_cell.length_c   1.000
_cell.angle_alpha   90.00
_cell.angle_beta   90.00
_cell.angle_gamma   90.00
#
_symmetry.space_group_name_H-M   'P 1'
#
loop_
_entity.id
_entity.type
_entity.pdbx_description
1 polymer ?
#
loop_
_entity_poly.entity_id
_entity_poly.type
_entity_poly.pdbx_seq_one_letter_code
_entity_poly.pdbx_strand_id
1 'polypeptide(L)'
;MSQDQENTRPVSDSFHWLDEFLSYFSGVRERSATTMREYHYDLRLFFRWYKRTKGLCPAHTELADIDLEDIDENLLREVTLGDIYRFISWLSLERNNGPAARARRVSSLRAFFNFLSNKVHVIDTNPTAELEAPKQMKSLPRFLDLEESTALLRSAADEDTRLGTRDYCILTLFLNCGMRLSELVGIDVDDIRGERLSVIGKGHKERTVYLNELCIEALAEWLEERVPGKKPDENALFISRNRRRISQRAVENVVKKYLLKAGLDPKRYSAHKLRHTAATLMYQYGQVDLRSLQQILGHESVATTEIYTHINDKMLQKAVAQNPLNQLRKQDLSKETEESKDSEPSD
;
A
#
# COMPACT_ATOMS: atom_id res chain seq x y z
N MET A 1 -16.62 40.31 -43.59
CA MET A 1 -16.78 39.80 -42.24
C MET A 1 -16.11 38.42 -42.22
N SER A 2 -14.82 38.41 -41.92
CA SER A 2 -14.03 37.19 -41.80
C SER A 2 -14.15 36.71 -40.38
N GLN A 3 -14.72 35.51 -40.21
CA GLN A 3 -14.74 34.82 -38.94
C GLN A 3 -13.37 34.22 -38.75
N ASP A 4 -12.59 34.80 -37.85
CA ASP A 4 -11.39 34.17 -37.27
C ASP A 4 -11.87 32.95 -36.47
N GLN A 5 -11.80 31.78 -37.08
CA GLN A 5 -11.82 30.51 -36.35
C GLN A 5 -10.46 30.45 -35.61
N GLU A 6 -10.45 30.86 -34.34
CA GLU A 6 -9.38 30.49 -33.44
C GLU A 6 -9.29 28.96 -33.42
N ASN A 7 -8.28 28.48 -34.14
CA ASN A 7 -7.87 27.07 -34.13
C ASN A 7 -7.21 26.79 -32.78
N THR A 8 -8.04 26.63 -31.75
CA THR A 8 -7.58 26.27 -30.40
C THR A 8 -7.00 24.88 -30.46
N ARG A 9 -5.66 24.79 -30.59
CA ARG A 9 -4.92 23.55 -30.35
C ARG A 9 -5.33 22.96 -29.01
N PRO A 10 -5.53 21.63 -28.89
CA PRO A 10 -5.76 21.02 -27.59
C PRO A 10 -4.55 21.28 -26.68
N VAL A 11 -4.84 21.70 -25.46
CA VAL A 11 -3.82 21.96 -24.44
C VAL A 11 -3.00 20.70 -24.19
N SER A 12 -1.69 20.75 -24.36
CA SER A 12 -0.81 19.61 -24.09
C SER A 12 -0.62 19.40 -22.60
N ASP A 13 -0.80 18.15 -22.17
CA ASP A 13 -0.58 17.69 -20.81
C ASP A 13 0.83 17.15 -20.58
N SER A 14 1.69 17.16 -21.60
CA SER A 14 3.03 16.59 -21.57
C SER A 14 4.01 17.41 -22.39
N PHE A 15 5.30 17.10 -22.29
CA PHE A 15 6.41 17.65 -23.03
C PHE A 15 7.47 16.58 -23.25
N HIS A 16 8.38 16.78 -24.20
CA HIS A 16 9.36 15.80 -24.63
C HIS A 16 10.05 15.04 -23.48
N TRP A 17 10.66 15.72 -22.56
CA TRP A 17 11.41 15.09 -21.46
C TRP A 17 10.54 14.39 -20.41
N LEU A 18 9.29 14.76 -20.29
CA LEU A 18 8.33 14.02 -19.46
C LEU A 18 7.96 12.68 -20.12
N ASP A 19 7.74 12.69 -21.43
CA ASP A 19 7.43 11.47 -22.18
C ASP A 19 8.63 10.51 -22.21
N GLU A 20 9.85 11.00 -22.40
CA GLU A 20 11.08 10.21 -22.28
C GLU A 20 11.26 9.60 -20.86
N PHE A 21 11.01 10.39 -19.83
CA PHE A 21 11.04 9.90 -18.46
C PHE A 21 10.04 8.77 -18.22
N LEU A 22 8.79 8.95 -18.65
CA LEU A 22 7.75 7.94 -18.49
C LEU A 22 8.07 6.67 -19.30
N SER A 23 8.61 6.82 -20.52
CA SER A 23 9.05 5.71 -21.36
C SER A 23 10.20 4.94 -20.72
N TYR A 24 11.20 5.62 -20.15
CA TYR A 24 12.30 4.99 -19.43
C TYR A 24 11.81 4.21 -18.20
N PHE A 25 10.90 4.78 -17.39
CA PHE A 25 10.42 4.12 -16.19
C PHE A 25 9.45 2.98 -16.48
N SER A 26 8.70 3.03 -17.57
CA SER A 26 7.83 1.92 -18.00
C SER A 26 8.62 0.78 -18.63
N GLY A 27 9.52 1.08 -19.58
CA GLY A 27 10.23 0.08 -20.37
C GLY A 27 11.47 -0.50 -19.67
N VAL A 28 12.30 0.35 -19.03
CA VAL A 28 13.57 -0.10 -18.41
C VAL A 28 13.43 -0.44 -16.94
N ARG A 29 12.58 0.30 -16.21
CA ARG A 29 12.37 0.11 -14.78
C ARG A 29 11.14 -0.71 -14.44
N GLU A 30 10.36 -1.11 -15.43
CA GLU A 30 9.15 -1.94 -15.29
C GLU A 30 8.19 -1.44 -14.20
N ARG A 31 8.07 -0.12 -14.06
CA ARG A 31 7.16 0.47 -13.08
C ARG A 31 5.72 0.29 -13.54
N SER A 32 4.81 0.08 -12.60
CA SER A 32 3.40 -0.14 -12.90
C SER A 32 2.75 1.07 -13.60
N ALA A 33 1.73 0.82 -14.42
CA ALA A 33 0.94 1.85 -15.08
C ALA A 33 0.35 2.87 -14.08
N THR A 34 0.05 2.43 -12.85
CA THR A 34 -0.40 3.34 -11.77
C THR A 34 0.71 4.30 -11.35
N THR A 35 1.94 3.81 -11.18
CA THR A 35 3.10 4.67 -10.86
C THR A 35 3.35 5.69 -11.97
N MET A 36 3.22 5.28 -13.25
CA MET A 36 3.39 6.18 -14.38
C MET A 36 2.34 7.30 -14.39
N ARG A 37 1.07 6.96 -14.14
CA ARG A 37 0.00 7.95 -14.01
C ARG A 37 0.23 8.93 -12.86
N GLU A 38 0.72 8.46 -11.72
CA GLU A 38 1.04 9.31 -10.57
C GLU A 38 2.21 10.25 -10.89
N TYR A 39 3.27 9.76 -11.53
CA TYR A 39 4.39 10.60 -11.98
C TYR A 39 3.92 11.67 -12.97
N HIS A 40 3.17 11.27 -14.00
CA HIS A 40 2.63 12.21 -14.98
C HIS A 40 1.78 13.29 -14.30
N TYR A 41 0.85 12.88 -13.42
CA TYR A 41 -0.01 13.82 -12.70
C TYR A 41 0.78 14.79 -11.83
N ASP A 42 1.78 14.32 -11.07
CA ASP A 42 2.57 15.14 -10.16
C ASP A 42 3.47 16.13 -10.90
N LEU A 43 4.14 15.66 -11.95
CA LEU A 43 5.05 16.50 -12.76
C LEU A 43 4.28 17.52 -13.60
N ARG A 44 3.17 17.12 -14.22
CA ARG A 44 2.26 18.04 -14.89
C ARG A 44 1.79 19.15 -13.96
N LEU A 45 1.38 18.82 -12.74
CA LEU A 45 0.93 19.80 -11.76
C LEU A 45 2.07 20.76 -11.38
N PHE A 46 3.29 20.25 -11.18
CA PHE A 46 4.45 21.08 -10.88
C PHE A 46 4.76 22.05 -12.01
N PHE A 47 4.86 21.60 -13.24
CA PHE A 47 5.25 22.44 -14.36
C PHE A 47 4.18 23.48 -14.74
N ARG A 48 2.90 23.14 -14.61
CA ARG A 48 1.81 24.11 -14.74
C ARG A 48 1.87 25.21 -13.68
N TRP A 49 2.09 24.82 -12.42
CA TRP A 49 2.29 25.77 -11.33
C TRP A 49 3.55 26.61 -11.54
N TYR A 50 4.64 26.01 -12.00
CA TYR A 50 5.91 26.68 -12.29
C TYR A 50 5.74 27.74 -13.37
N LYS A 51 5.18 27.41 -14.52
CA LYS A 51 4.89 28.35 -15.60
C LYS A 51 4.04 29.52 -15.13
N ARG A 52 2.97 29.27 -14.38
CA ARG A 52 2.13 30.33 -13.82
C ARG A 52 2.91 31.25 -12.89
N THR A 53 3.73 30.69 -12.01
CA THR A 53 4.51 31.45 -11.03
C THR A 53 5.59 32.28 -11.69
N LYS A 54 6.16 31.84 -12.82
CA LYS A 54 7.17 32.56 -13.61
C LYS A 54 6.56 33.50 -14.64
N GLY A 55 5.25 33.60 -14.76
CA GLY A 55 4.59 34.46 -15.75
C GLY A 55 4.76 33.99 -17.19
N LEU A 56 4.97 32.67 -17.40
CA LEU A 56 5.15 32.03 -18.71
C LEU A 56 3.82 31.59 -19.35
N CYS A 57 2.70 32.07 -18.86
CA CYS A 57 1.38 31.89 -19.41
C CYS A 57 0.51 33.13 -19.17
N PRO A 58 -0.62 33.34 -19.89
CA PRO A 58 -1.50 34.47 -19.66
C PRO A 58 -2.03 34.53 -18.21
N ALA A 59 -2.15 35.71 -17.65
CA ALA A 59 -2.36 35.95 -16.22
C ALA A 59 -3.62 35.28 -15.63
N HIS A 60 -4.64 35.03 -16.44
CA HIS A 60 -5.92 34.46 -16.01
C HIS A 60 -6.14 33.02 -16.48
N THR A 61 -5.08 32.34 -17.00
CA THR A 61 -5.19 30.95 -17.43
C THR A 61 -5.42 30.05 -16.23
N GLU A 62 -6.49 29.24 -16.26
CA GLU A 62 -6.70 28.22 -15.24
C GLU A 62 -5.52 27.22 -15.24
N LEU A 63 -5.16 26.70 -14.07
CA LEU A 63 -4.00 25.80 -13.94
C LEU A 63 -4.15 24.56 -14.83
N ALA A 64 -5.38 24.09 -15.04
CA ALA A 64 -5.67 22.94 -15.89
C ALA A 64 -5.42 23.21 -17.40
N ASP A 65 -5.48 24.48 -17.81
CA ASP A 65 -5.43 24.89 -19.21
C ASP A 65 -4.05 25.44 -19.63
N ILE A 66 -3.07 25.39 -18.72
CA ILE A 66 -1.70 25.78 -19.03
C ILE A 66 -1.05 24.68 -19.89
N ASP A 67 -0.65 25.05 -21.10
CA ASP A 67 0.05 24.18 -22.03
C ASP A 67 1.47 23.86 -21.56
N LEU A 68 1.93 22.63 -21.78
CA LEU A 68 3.27 22.16 -21.38
C LEU A 68 4.18 21.85 -22.56
N GLU A 69 3.69 21.93 -23.82
CA GLU A 69 4.46 21.55 -25.00
C GLU A 69 5.75 22.36 -25.19
N ASP A 70 5.76 23.61 -24.74
CA ASP A 70 6.87 24.54 -24.83
C ASP A 70 7.95 24.42 -23.75
N ILE A 71 7.85 23.42 -22.86
CA ILE A 71 8.88 23.16 -21.85
C ILE A 71 10.11 22.55 -22.53
N ASP A 72 11.13 23.37 -22.67
CA ASP A 72 12.44 23.02 -23.25
C ASP A 72 13.51 22.77 -22.19
N GLU A 73 14.73 22.44 -22.62
CA GLU A 73 15.87 22.21 -21.73
C GLU A 73 16.27 23.47 -20.95
N ASN A 74 16.13 24.66 -21.52
CA ASN A 74 16.51 25.90 -20.87
C ASN A 74 15.62 26.15 -19.65
N LEU A 75 14.32 25.98 -19.83
CA LEU A 75 13.34 26.06 -18.73
C LEU A 75 13.60 25.02 -17.64
N LEU A 76 14.00 23.79 -18.02
CA LEU A 76 14.35 22.75 -17.04
C LEU A 76 15.61 23.08 -16.25
N ARG A 77 16.63 23.74 -16.86
CA ARG A 77 17.85 24.20 -16.18
C ARG A 77 17.60 25.36 -15.22
N GLU A 78 16.56 26.16 -15.45
CA GLU A 78 16.20 27.30 -14.60
C GLU A 78 15.48 26.88 -13.29
N VAL A 79 15.01 25.65 -13.19
CA VAL A 79 14.32 25.16 -11.98
C VAL A 79 15.30 25.09 -10.82
N THR A 80 15.00 25.81 -9.75
CA THR A 80 15.81 25.83 -8.53
C THR A 80 15.20 25.06 -7.38
N LEU A 81 16.00 24.71 -6.37
CA LEU A 81 15.51 24.16 -5.10
C LEU A 81 14.49 25.10 -4.43
N GLY A 82 14.69 26.41 -4.54
CA GLY A 82 13.75 27.42 -4.02
C GLY A 82 12.37 27.35 -4.70
N ASP A 83 12.33 27.07 -6.01
CA ASP A 83 11.05 26.88 -6.73
C ASP A 83 10.32 25.65 -6.21
N ILE A 84 11.03 24.55 -5.96
CA ILE A 84 10.46 23.33 -5.43
C ILE A 84 9.90 23.54 -4.02
N TYR A 85 10.62 24.24 -3.15
CA TYR A 85 10.10 24.56 -1.81
C TYR A 85 8.86 25.46 -1.87
N ARG A 86 8.82 26.44 -2.78
CA ARG A 86 7.62 27.27 -3.00
C ARG A 86 6.43 26.45 -3.49
N PHE A 87 6.67 25.48 -4.38
CA PHE A 87 5.63 24.54 -4.81
C PHE A 87 5.09 23.70 -3.66
N ILE A 88 5.97 23.16 -2.81
CA ILE A 88 5.56 22.35 -1.63
C ILE A 88 4.75 23.21 -0.65
N SER A 89 5.14 24.48 -0.44
CA SER A 89 4.39 25.44 0.37
C SER A 89 3.01 25.72 -0.23
N TRP A 90 2.94 25.97 -1.54
CA TRP A 90 1.67 26.17 -2.25
C TRP A 90 0.74 24.96 -2.12
N LEU A 91 1.27 23.75 -2.27
CA LEU A 91 0.51 22.51 -2.05
C LEU A 91 -0.08 22.43 -0.64
N SER A 92 0.64 22.92 0.37
CA SER A 92 0.17 22.92 1.76
C SER A 92 -0.88 23.99 2.02
N LEU A 93 -0.61 25.21 1.60
CA LEU A 93 -1.39 26.39 1.98
C LEU A 93 -2.65 26.57 1.11
N GLU A 94 -2.51 26.40 -0.20
CA GLU A 94 -3.61 26.65 -1.13
C GLU A 94 -4.35 25.39 -1.57
N ARG A 95 -3.67 24.24 -1.62
CA ARG A 95 -4.28 22.96 -2.05
C ARG A 95 -4.67 22.04 -0.89
N ASN A 96 -4.41 22.42 0.35
CA ASN A 96 -4.69 21.62 1.55
C ASN A 96 -4.13 20.18 1.49
N ASN A 97 -2.98 20.00 0.84
CA ASN A 97 -2.38 18.68 0.70
C ASN A 97 -1.70 18.26 2.01
N GLY A 98 -2.08 17.10 2.54
CA GLY A 98 -1.45 16.53 3.72
C GLY A 98 0.02 16.13 3.48
N PRO A 99 0.79 15.86 4.57
CA PRO A 99 2.23 15.52 4.49
C PRO A 99 2.54 14.34 3.58
N ALA A 100 1.73 13.28 3.59
CA ALA A 100 1.91 12.11 2.74
C ALA A 100 1.80 12.43 1.24
N ALA A 101 0.81 13.23 0.85
CA ALA A 101 0.62 13.65 -0.53
C ALA A 101 1.78 14.55 -1.01
N ARG A 102 2.28 15.42 -0.15
CA ARG A 102 3.45 16.26 -0.45
C ARG A 102 4.73 15.42 -0.58
N ALA A 103 4.96 14.46 0.32
CA ALA A 103 6.10 13.56 0.25
C ALA A 103 6.09 12.70 -1.03
N ARG A 104 4.93 12.24 -1.49
CA ARG A 104 4.79 11.52 -2.76
C ARG A 104 5.24 12.41 -3.93
N ARG A 105 4.80 13.65 -3.99
CA ARG A 105 5.20 14.60 -5.04
C ARG A 105 6.69 14.93 -5.01
N VAL A 106 7.26 15.07 -3.82
CA VAL A 106 8.72 15.19 -3.66
C VAL A 106 9.43 13.99 -4.28
N SER A 107 8.92 12.78 -4.08
CA SER A 107 9.49 11.57 -4.69
C SER A 107 9.38 11.58 -6.22
N SER A 108 8.27 12.08 -6.79
CA SER A 108 8.10 12.22 -8.24
C SER A 108 9.09 13.22 -8.83
N LEU A 109 9.26 14.39 -8.18
CA LEU A 109 10.23 15.41 -8.59
C LEU A 109 11.67 14.89 -8.51
N ARG A 110 12.03 14.20 -7.41
CA ARG A 110 13.36 13.59 -7.30
C ARG A 110 13.62 12.57 -8.39
N ALA A 111 12.68 11.71 -8.69
CA ALA A 111 12.82 10.72 -9.74
C ALA A 111 13.06 11.37 -11.11
N PHE A 112 12.29 12.42 -11.41
CA PHE A 112 12.39 13.16 -12.68
C PHE A 112 13.72 13.91 -12.81
N PHE A 113 14.09 14.73 -11.84
CA PHE A 113 15.34 15.51 -11.90
C PHE A 113 16.59 14.62 -11.80
N ASN A 114 16.52 13.47 -11.09
CA ASN A 114 17.57 12.46 -11.14
C ASN A 114 17.69 11.80 -12.55
N PHE A 115 16.58 11.60 -13.24
CA PHE A 115 16.62 11.13 -14.62
C PHE A 115 17.28 12.15 -15.53
N LEU A 116 16.89 13.42 -15.45
CA LEU A 116 17.45 14.49 -16.26
C LEU A 116 18.95 14.70 -16.04
N SER A 117 19.43 14.64 -14.80
CA SER A 117 20.86 14.88 -14.48
C SER A 117 21.73 13.64 -14.67
N ASN A 118 21.29 12.46 -14.22
CA ASN A 118 22.13 11.28 -14.08
C ASN A 118 21.94 10.23 -15.19
N LYS A 119 20.91 10.38 -16.04
CA LYS A 119 20.65 9.42 -17.13
C LYS A 119 20.79 10.05 -18.50
N VAL A 120 20.15 11.18 -18.71
CA VAL A 120 20.14 11.85 -20.01
C VAL A 120 21.01 13.11 -20.08
N HIS A 121 21.55 13.56 -18.92
CA HIS A 121 22.47 14.71 -18.80
C HIS A 121 21.96 16.00 -19.44
N VAL A 122 20.66 16.25 -19.33
CA VAL A 122 19.99 17.45 -19.82
C VAL A 122 20.27 18.67 -18.93
N ILE A 123 20.42 18.42 -17.63
CA ILE A 123 20.74 19.43 -16.62
C ILE A 123 22.03 19.07 -15.90
N ASP A 124 22.89 20.08 -15.66
CA ASP A 124 24.19 19.90 -14.98
C ASP A 124 24.02 19.77 -13.47
N THR A 125 23.07 20.50 -12.90
CA THR A 125 22.81 20.52 -11.46
C THR A 125 21.41 19.99 -11.17
N ASN A 126 21.32 18.99 -10.27
CA ASN A 126 20.04 18.44 -9.84
C ASN A 126 19.42 19.34 -8.75
N PRO A 127 18.31 20.06 -9.00
CA PRO A 127 17.70 20.94 -8.01
C PRO A 127 17.08 20.19 -6.82
N THR A 128 16.97 18.86 -6.90
CA THR A 128 16.43 18.03 -5.82
C THR A 128 17.50 17.33 -4.98
N ALA A 129 18.79 17.57 -5.23
CA ALA A 129 19.88 16.89 -4.51
C ALA A 129 19.78 17.08 -2.99
N GLU A 130 19.55 18.33 -2.57
CA GLU A 130 19.42 18.72 -1.16
C GLU A 130 17.96 18.86 -0.69
N LEU A 131 16.99 18.44 -1.51
CA LEU A 131 15.58 18.56 -1.18
C LEU A 131 15.23 17.70 0.02
N GLU A 132 14.73 18.28 1.11
CA GLU A 132 14.20 17.54 2.24
C GLU A 132 12.75 17.14 2.01
N ALA A 133 12.43 15.89 2.33
CA ALA A 133 11.04 15.43 2.31
C ALA A 133 10.30 15.94 3.56
N PRO A 134 9.02 16.36 3.44
CA PRO A 134 8.22 16.70 4.61
C PRO A 134 8.22 15.57 5.64
N LYS A 135 8.50 15.88 6.90
CA LYS A 135 8.44 14.90 7.99
C LYS A 135 7.05 14.30 8.06
N GLN A 136 6.97 13.01 7.87
CA GLN A 136 5.74 12.26 8.13
C GLN A 136 5.77 11.79 9.58
N MET A 137 4.83 12.23 10.38
CA MET A 137 4.62 11.61 11.68
C MET A 137 4.13 10.17 11.43
N LYS A 138 4.96 9.19 11.77
CA LYS A 138 4.57 7.78 11.75
C LYS A 138 3.50 7.60 12.82
N SER A 139 2.21 7.67 12.44
CA SER A 139 1.16 7.22 13.33
C SER A 139 1.24 5.70 13.46
N LEU A 140 1.01 5.18 14.67
CA LEU A 140 0.85 3.74 14.85
C LEU A 140 -0.22 3.21 13.90
N PRO A 141 0.01 2.07 13.25
CA PRO A 141 -0.96 1.49 12.35
C PRO A 141 -2.27 1.25 13.11
N ARG A 142 -3.38 1.72 12.56
CA ARG A 142 -4.71 1.38 13.07
C ARG A 142 -5.13 0.05 12.45
N PHE A 143 -5.56 -0.85 13.28
CA PHE A 143 -6.07 -2.17 12.91
C PHE A 143 -7.35 -2.45 13.71
N LEU A 144 -8.13 -3.41 13.25
CA LEU A 144 -9.29 -3.92 13.99
C LEU A 144 -8.78 -4.88 15.07
N ASP A 145 -9.32 -4.78 16.26
CA ASP A 145 -9.10 -5.83 17.26
C ASP A 145 -9.88 -7.12 16.90
N LEU A 146 -9.80 -8.13 17.76
CA LEU A 146 -10.46 -9.43 17.51
C LEU A 146 -11.99 -9.30 17.51
N GLU A 147 -12.54 -8.49 18.40
CA GLU A 147 -14.00 -8.27 18.51
C GLU A 147 -14.52 -7.49 17.31
N GLU A 148 -13.85 -6.41 16.92
CA GLU A 148 -14.18 -5.62 15.72
C GLU A 148 -14.07 -6.47 14.44
N SER A 149 -13.03 -7.33 14.33
CA SER A 149 -12.84 -8.23 13.20
C SER A 149 -13.95 -9.29 13.11
N THR A 150 -14.35 -9.83 14.26
CA THR A 150 -15.46 -10.79 14.35
C THR A 150 -16.80 -10.13 14.00
N ALA A 151 -17.05 -8.90 14.49
CA ALA A 151 -18.26 -8.14 14.16
C ALA A 151 -18.34 -7.84 12.66
N LEU A 152 -17.20 -7.50 12.03
CA LEU A 152 -17.12 -7.29 10.58
C LEU A 152 -17.49 -8.55 9.79
N LEU A 153 -16.96 -9.73 10.15
CA LEU A 153 -17.29 -10.99 9.49
C LEU A 153 -18.77 -11.37 9.70
N ARG A 154 -19.28 -11.25 10.91
CA ARG A 154 -20.72 -11.51 11.20
C ARG A 154 -21.62 -10.63 10.35
N SER A 155 -21.33 -9.35 10.23
CA SER A 155 -22.12 -8.41 9.43
C SER A 155 -22.24 -8.81 7.94
N ALA A 156 -21.30 -9.60 7.43
CA ALA A 156 -21.30 -10.12 6.08
C ALA A 156 -21.97 -11.50 6.00
N ALA A 157 -21.76 -12.36 7.00
CA ALA A 157 -22.38 -13.68 7.09
C ALA A 157 -23.92 -13.61 7.19
N ASP A 158 -24.44 -12.57 7.84
CA ASP A 158 -25.87 -12.35 7.99
C ASP A 158 -26.59 -11.93 6.67
N GLU A 159 -25.86 -11.78 5.55
CA GLU A 159 -26.45 -11.38 4.27
C GLU A 159 -26.65 -12.60 3.37
N ASP A 160 -27.83 -13.22 3.48
CA ASP A 160 -28.25 -14.38 2.70
C ASP A 160 -28.53 -14.01 1.24
N THR A 161 -27.51 -13.69 0.50
CA THR A 161 -27.55 -13.41 -0.94
C THR A 161 -26.23 -13.87 -1.58
N ARG A 162 -26.29 -14.30 -2.84
CA ARG A 162 -25.09 -14.66 -3.60
C ARG A 162 -23.98 -13.61 -3.54
N LEU A 163 -24.30 -12.33 -3.51
CA LEU A 163 -23.30 -11.28 -3.35
C LEU A 163 -22.84 -11.14 -1.91
N GLY A 164 -23.66 -11.52 -0.93
CA GLY A 164 -23.29 -11.62 0.48
C GLY A 164 -22.24 -12.72 0.69
N THR A 165 -22.48 -13.93 0.15
CA THR A 165 -21.53 -15.05 0.19
C THR A 165 -20.18 -14.67 -0.42
N ARG A 166 -20.19 -14.00 -1.59
CA ARG A 166 -18.98 -13.46 -2.19
C ARG A 166 -18.27 -12.46 -1.28
N ASP A 167 -19.01 -11.51 -0.74
CA ASP A 167 -18.48 -10.42 0.06
C ASP A 167 -17.91 -10.96 1.39
N TYR A 168 -18.58 -11.96 1.99
CA TYR A 168 -18.09 -12.67 3.16
C TYR A 168 -16.76 -13.38 2.86
N CYS A 169 -16.67 -14.12 1.75
CA CYS A 169 -15.44 -14.76 1.32
C CYS A 169 -14.28 -13.74 1.12
N ILE A 170 -14.56 -12.60 0.49
CA ILE A 170 -13.59 -11.51 0.32
C ILE A 170 -13.05 -11.04 1.68
N LEU A 171 -13.92 -10.75 2.64
CA LEU A 171 -13.53 -10.26 3.96
C LEU A 171 -12.78 -11.32 4.77
N THR A 172 -13.19 -12.59 4.67
CA THR A 172 -12.53 -13.72 5.31
C THR A 172 -11.09 -13.87 4.81
N LEU A 173 -10.87 -13.81 3.50
CA LEU A 173 -9.52 -13.86 2.93
C LEU A 173 -8.66 -12.66 3.33
N PHE A 174 -9.22 -11.45 3.40
CA PHE A 174 -8.45 -10.29 3.88
C PHE A 174 -7.99 -10.45 5.32
N LEU A 175 -8.89 -10.86 6.21
CA LEU A 175 -8.62 -10.91 7.64
C LEU A 175 -7.79 -12.14 8.07
N ASN A 176 -7.85 -13.25 7.32
CA ASN A 176 -7.11 -14.45 7.64
C ASN A 176 -5.79 -14.58 6.86
N CYS A 177 -5.74 -14.14 5.61
CA CYS A 177 -4.56 -14.32 4.76
C CYS A 177 -3.71 -13.06 4.61
N GLY A 178 -4.23 -11.89 4.98
CA GLY A 178 -3.52 -10.63 4.87
C GLY A 178 -3.11 -10.26 3.44
N MET A 179 -3.95 -10.57 2.46
CA MET A 179 -3.69 -10.34 1.03
C MET A 179 -3.67 -8.85 0.68
N ARG A 180 -2.92 -8.50 -0.38
CA ARG A 180 -3.06 -7.18 -0.99
C ARG A 180 -4.35 -7.10 -1.80
N LEU A 181 -4.95 -5.92 -1.89
CA LEU A 181 -6.16 -5.71 -2.68
C LEU A 181 -5.98 -6.12 -4.15
N SER A 182 -4.82 -5.82 -4.74
CA SER A 182 -4.49 -6.22 -6.11
C SER A 182 -4.34 -7.74 -6.27
N GLU A 183 -3.80 -8.42 -5.27
CA GLU A 183 -3.69 -9.88 -5.24
C GLU A 183 -5.08 -10.50 -5.23
N LEU A 184 -5.97 -10.06 -4.33
CA LEU A 184 -7.31 -10.60 -4.18
C LEU A 184 -8.15 -10.46 -5.46
N VAL A 185 -8.14 -9.29 -6.10
CA VAL A 185 -8.92 -9.09 -7.34
C VAL A 185 -8.35 -9.85 -8.53
N GLY A 186 -7.05 -10.19 -8.48
CA GLY A 186 -6.35 -10.91 -9.53
C GLY A 186 -6.59 -12.42 -9.55
N ILE A 187 -7.13 -13.01 -8.47
CA ILE A 187 -7.28 -14.45 -8.33
C ILE A 187 -8.21 -15.04 -9.39
N ASP A 188 -7.78 -16.15 -9.97
CA ASP A 188 -8.58 -17.04 -10.79
C ASP A 188 -8.99 -18.31 -10.01
N VAL A 189 -10.02 -18.99 -10.47
CA VAL A 189 -10.49 -20.23 -9.82
C VAL A 189 -9.39 -21.29 -9.82
N ASP A 190 -8.59 -21.36 -10.89
CA ASP A 190 -7.51 -22.35 -11.03
C ASP A 190 -6.28 -22.07 -10.15
N ASP A 191 -6.22 -20.89 -9.51
CA ASP A 191 -5.17 -20.58 -8.55
C ASP A 191 -5.36 -21.27 -7.21
N ILE A 192 -6.56 -21.85 -6.96
CA ILE A 192 -6.89 -22.55 -5.72
C ILE A 192 -6.48 -24.02 -5.84
N ARG A 193 -5.61 -24.48 -4.93
CA ARG A 193 -5.12 -25.87 -4.88
C ARG A 193 -5.17 -26.40 -3.45
N GLY A 194 -6.31 -26.98 -3.06
CA GLY A 194 -6.53 -27.44 -1.69
C GLY A 194 -6.40 -26.29 -0.67
N GLU A 195 -5.47 -26.42 0.26
CA GLU A 195 -5.21 -25.42 1.31
C GLU A 195 -4.25 -24.31 0.86
N ARG A 196 -4.00 -24.17 -0.43
CA ARG A 196 -3.06 -23.21 -1.00
C ARG A 196 -3.70 -22.38 -2.09
N LEU A 197 -3.34 -21.13 -2.12
CA LEU A 197 -3.75 -20.18 -3.13
C LEU A 197 -2.49 -19.52 -3.71
N SER A 198 -2.34 -19.56 -5.03
CA SER A 198 -1.27 -18.84 -5.73
C SER A 198 -1.72 -17.42 -6.02
N VAL A 199 -0.89 -16.43 -5.72
CA VAL A 199 -1.18 -15.03 -6.01
C VAL A 199 0.03 -14.33 -6.64
N ILE A 200 -0.26 -13.42 -7.58
CA ILE A 200 0.76 -12.61 -8.23
C ILE A 200 0.89 -11.28 -7.47
N GLY A 201 2.03 -11.07 -6.85
CA GLY A 201 2.37 -9.87 -6.11
C GLY A 201 2.98 -8.76 -6.97
N LYS A 202 3.54 -7.76 -6.32
CA LYS A 202 4.24 -6.65 -6.98
C LYS A 202 5.44 -7.17 -7.78
N GLY A 203 5.61 -6.68 -9.00
CA GLY A 203 6.68 -7.10 -9.92
C GLY A 203 6.48 -8.50 -10.49
N HIS A 204 5.21 -8.94 -10.65
CA HIS A 204 4.84 -10.26 -11.18
C HIS A 204 5.44 -11.45 -10.41
N LYS A 205 5.84 -11.26 -9.16
CA LYS A 205 6.34 -12.34 -8.31
C LYS A 205 5.17 -13.15 -7.77
N GLU A 206 5.16 -14.43 -8.09
CA GLU A 206 4.22 -15.40 -7.54
C GLU A 206 4.57 -15.71 -6.08
N ARG A 207 3.55 -15.83 -5.23
CA ARG A 207 3.68 -16.32 -3.87
C ARG A 207 2.51 -17.22 -3.48
N THR A 208 2.78 -18.17 -2.62
CA THR A 208 1.74 -19.03 -2.03
C THR A 208 1.14 -18.34 -0.80
N VAL A 209 -0.19 -18.39 -0.72
CA VAL A 209 -0.97 -18.02 0.46
C VAL A 209 -1.58 -19.30 1.02
N TYR A 210 -1.41 -19.55 2.31
CA TYR A 210 -2.00 -20.70 3.01
C TYR A 210 -3.39 -20.32 3.50
N LEU A 211 -4.33 -21.23 3.32
CA LEU A 211 -5.73 -21.09 3.69
C LEU A 211 -5.99 -21.89 4.97
N ASN A 212 -6.66 -21.27 5.94
CA ASN A 212 -7.21 -21.99 7.09
C ASN A 212 -8.61 -22.51 6.79
N GLU A 213 -9.17 -23.33 7.69
CA GLU A 213 -10.49 -23.95 7.53
C GLU A 213 -11.58 -22.92 7.17
N LEU A 214 -11.64 -21.80 7.89
CA LEU A 214 -12.62 -20.74 7.62
C LEU A 214 -12.52 -20.15 6.20
N CYS A 215 -11.30 -20.02 5.67
CA CYS A 215 -11.09 -19.58 4.30
C CYS A 215 -11.53 -20.62 3.28
N ILE A 216 -11.29 -21.91 3.57
CA ILE A 216 -11.66 -23.02 2.69
C ILE A 216 -13.18 -23.13 2.63
N GLU A 217 -13.87 -23.08 3.78
CA GLU A 217 -15.34 -23.09 3.86
C GLU A 217 -15.95 -21.91 3.09
N ALA A 218 -15.48 -20.69 3.35
CA ALA A 218 -15.97 -19.50 2.66
C ALA A 218 -15.72 -19.52 1.14
N LEU A 219 -14.62 -20.13 0.70
CA LEU A 219 -14.34 -20.36 -0.72
C LEU A 219 -15.26 -21.41 -1.33
N ALA A 220 -15.51 -22.52 -0.62
CA ALA A 220 -16.41 -23.58 -1.08
C ALA A 220 -17.84 -23.04 -1.27
N GLU A 221 -18.40 -22.36 -0.27
CA GLU A 221 -19.71 -21.72 -0.35
C GLU A 221 -19.81 -20.74 -1.53
N TRP A 222 -18.79 -19.89 -1.68
CA TRP A 222 -18.77 -18.92 -2.79
C TRP A 222 -18.69 -19.63 -4.15
N LEU A 223 -17.88 -20.68 -4.30
CA LEU A 223 -17.73 -21.42 -5.55
C LEU A 223 -19.01 -22.13 -5.98
N GLU A 224 -19.83 -22.62 -5.04
CA GLU A 224 -21.15 -23.21 -5.33
C GLU A 224 -22.12 -22.17 -5.92
N GLU A 225 -22.12 -20.95 -5.42
CA GLU A 225 -23.00 -19.87 -5.88
C GLU A 225 -22.43 -19.05 -7.04
N ARG A 226 -21.13 -19.21 -7.30
CA ARG A 226 -20.44 -18.41 -8.32
C ARG A 226 -20.93 -18.76 -9.72
N VAL A 227 -21.43 -17.77 -10.44
CA VAL A 227 -21.69 -17.89 -11.88
C VAL A 227 -20.43 -17.48 -12.64
N PRO A 228 -19.98 -18.25 -13.65
CA PRO A 228 -18.79 -17.89 -14.45
C PRO A 228 -18.87 -16.47 -15.01
N GLY A 229 -17.74 -15.77 -15.07
CA GLY A 229 -17.65 -14.46 -15.66
C GLY A 229 -17.99 -14.48 -17.17
N LYS A 230 -18.10 -13.29 -17.78
CA LYS A 230 -18.11 -13.13 -19.24
C LYS A 230 -16.66 -13.04 -19.73
N LYS A 231 -16.37 -13.58 -20.93
CA LYS A 231 -15.04 -13.46 -21.54
C LYS A 231 -14.54 -12.00 -21.52
N PRO A 232 -13.29 -11.75 -21.17
CA PRO A 232 -12.21 -12.70 -20.83
C PRO A 232 -12.17 -13.09 -19.32
N ASP A 233 -13.14 -12.69 -18.50
CA ASP A 233 -13.12 -12.83 -17.03
C ASP A 233 -13.84 -14.11 -16.54
N GLU A 234 -14.04 -15.11 -17.40
CA GLU A 234 -14.81 -16.32 -17.06
C GLU A 234 -14.22 -17.10 -15.86
N ASN A 235 -12.90 -17.07 -15.71
CA ASN A 235 -12.16 -17.77 -14.68
C ASN A 235 -11.90 -16.93 -13.41
N ALA A 236 -12.19 -15.61 -13.43
CA ALA A 236 -11.96 -14.75 -12.28
C ALA A 236 -12.70 -15.23 -11.03
N LEU A 237 -12.00 -15.48 -9.92
CA LEU A 237 -12.63 -15.96 -8.67
C LEU A 237 -13.76 -15.02 -8.23
N PHE A 238 -13.47 -13.73 -8.14
CA PHE A 238 -14.46 -12.73 -7.72
C PHE A 238 -14.99 -11.94 -8.90
N ILE A 239 -16.30 -12.02 -9.10
CA ILE A 239 -17.01 -11.34 -10.17
C ILE A 239 -17.99 -10.29 -9.66
N SER A 240 -18.17 -9.24 -10.46
CA SER A 240 -19.15 -8.18 -10.24
C SER A 240 -20.58 -8.62 -10.63
N ARG A 241 -21.59 -7.76 -10.37
CA ARG A 241 -22.97 -7.96 -10.88
C ARG A 241 -23.02 -8.12 -12.39
N ASN A 242 -22.13 -7.46 -13.12
CA ASN A 242 -22.04 -7.51 -14.59
C ASN A 242 -21.28 -8.72 -15.12
N ARG A 243 -20.91 -9.67 -14.25
CA ARG A 243 -20.13 -10.86 -14.59
C ARG A 243 -18.76 -10.55 -15.21
N ARG A 244 -18.12 -9.46 -14.75
CA ARG A 244 -16.73 -9.09 -15.02
C ARG A 244 -15.92 -9.27 -13.76
N ARG A 245 -14.61 -9.46 -13.88
CA ARG A 245 -13.69 -9.46 -12.73
C ARG A 245 -13.98 -8.26 -11.82
N ILE A 246 -14.05 -8.49 -10.53
CA ILE A 246 -14.31 -7.42 -9.57
C ILE A 246 -13.18 -6.39 -9.60
N SER A 247 -13.51 -5.11 -9.60
CA SER A 247 -12.51 -4.05 -9.53
C SER A 247 -12.06 -3.78 -8.08
N GLN A 248 -10.85 -3.26 -7.91
CA GLN A 248 -10.35 -2.83 -6.59
C GLN A 248 -11.33 -1.87 -5.90
N ARG A 249 -11.87 -0.90 -6.66
CA ARG A 249 -12.86 0.05 -6.14
C ARG A 249 -14.15 -0.63 -5.68
N ALA A 250 -14.58 -1.68 -6.36
CA ALA A 250 -15.77 -2.43 -5.94
C ALA A 250 -15.50 -3.18 -4.62
N VAL A 251 -14.32 -3.77 -4.45
CA VAL A 251 -13.90 -4.40 -3.18
C VAL A 251 -13.77 -3.37 -2.06
N GLU A 252 -13.23 -2.19 -2.32
CA GLU A 252 -13.20 -1.09 -1.33
C GLU A 252 -14.62 -0.69 -0.88
N ASN A 253 -15.58 -0.67 -1.82
CA ASN A 253 -16.98 -0.41 -1.49
C ASN A 253 -17.61 -1.55 -0.67
N VAL A 254 -17.25 -2.81 -0.94
CA VAL A 254 -17.64 -3.97 -0.12
C VAL A 254 -17.14 -3.79 1.30
N VAL A 255 -15.84 -3.55 1.48
CA VAL A 255 -15.24 -3.30 2.81
C VAL A 255 -15.96 -2.14 3.52
N LYS A 256 -16.18 -1.02 2.83
CA LYS A 256 -16.89 0.13 3.40
C LYS A 256 -18.32 -0.21 3.83
N LYS A 257 -19.06 -0.97 3.01
CA LYS A 257 -20.44 -1.41 3.30
C LYS A 257 -20.50 -2.16 4.63
N TYR A 258 -19.63 -3.16 4.80
CA TYR A 258 -19.67 -4.02 5.97
C TYR A 258 -19.05 -3.40 7.22
N LEU A 259 -18.08 -2.50 7.07
CA LEU A 259 -17.63 -1.67 8.19
C LEU A 259 -18.79 -0.85 8.77
N LEU A 260 -19.59 -0.20 7.91
CA LEU A 260 -20.78 0.54 8.35
C LEU A 260 -21.81 -0.37 9.02
N LYS A 261 -22.09 -1.57 8.45
CA LYS A 261 -23.01 -2.55 9.05
C LYS A 261 -22.52 -3.04 10.43
N ALA A 262 -21.22 -3.18 10.60
CA ALA A 262 -20.60 -3.57 11.87
C ALA A 262 -20.48 -2.40 12.88
N GLY A 263 -20.98 -1.20 12.56
CA GLY A 263 -20.86 -0.02 13.42
C GLY A 263 -19.45 0.60 13.47
N LEU A 264 -18.58 0.25 12.51
CA LEU A 264 -17.20 0.71 12.44
C LEU A 264 -17.08 1.91 11.48
N ASP A 265 -16.18 2.86 11.78
CA ASP A 265 -15.96 4.04 10.95
C ASP A 265 -15.12 3.72 9.70
N PRO A 266 -15.71 3.76 8.48
CA PRO A 266 -14.99 3.44 7.25
C PRO A 266 -13.95 4.49 6.84
N LYS A 267 -13.88 5.66 7.50
CA LYS A 267 -12.78 6.61 7.34
C LYS A 267 -11.53 6.15 8.06
N ARG A 268 -11.68 5.34 9.09
CA ARG A 268 -10.57 4.81 9.90
C ARG A 268 -9.99 3.53 9.34
N TYR A 269 -10.78 2.75 8.59
CA TYR A 269 -10.42 1.42 8.09
C TYR A 269 -10.58 1.32 6.57
N SER A 270 -9.77 0.49 5.93
CA SER A 270 -9.73 0.25 4.48
C SER A 270 -9.23 -1.16 4.20
N ALA A 271 -9.34 -1.64 2.96
CA ALA A 271 -8.79 -2.95 2.57
C ALA A 271 -7.30 -3.12 2.97
N HIS A 272 -6.49 -2.07 2.82
CA HIS A 272 -5.09 -2.10 3.26
C HIS A 272 -4.96 -2.24 4.79
N LYS A 273 -5.84 -1.62 5.55
CA LYS A 273 -5.86 -1.76 7.02
C LYS A 273 -6.39 -3.11 7.49
N LEU A 274 -7.27 -3.78 6.73
CA LEU A 274 -7.65 -5.18 7.00
C LEU A 274 -6.45 -6.12 6.85
N ARG A 275 -5.56 -5.88 5.89
CA ARG A 275 -4.28 -6.58 5.81
C ARG A 275 -3.39 -6.32 7.03
N HIS A 276 -3.35 -5.09 7.53
CA HIS A 276 -2.65 -4.78 8.78
C HIS A 276 -3.29 -5.50 9.97
N THR A 277 -4.62 -5.57 10.01
CA THR A 277 -5.36 -6.34 11.00
C THR A 277 -4.94 -7.81 10.99
N ALA A 278 -4.98 -8.47 9.83
CA ALA A 278 -4.54 -9.85 9.68
C ALA A 278 -3.12 -10.08 10.20
N ALA A 279 -2.19 -9.22 9.81
CA ALA A 279 -0.80 -9.29 10.25
C ALA A 279 -0.67 -9.14 11.78
N THR A 280 -1.41 -8.19 12.36
CA THR A 280 -1.41 -7.97 13.81
C THR A 280 -2.01 -9.15 14.57
N LEU A 281 -3.14 -9.69 14.11
CA LEU A 281 -3.78 -10.85 14.75
C LEU A 281 -2.88 -12.10 14.64
N MET A 282 -2.26 -12.36 13.49
CA MET A 282 -1.30 -13.46 13.34
C MET A 282 -0.11 -13.30 14.29
N TYR A 283 0.42 -12.08 14.44
CA TYR A 283 1.55 -11.81 15.32
C TYR A 283 1.16 -11.93 16.79
N GLN A 284 0.00 -11.43 17.20
CA GLN A 284 -0.45 -11.44 18.60
C GLN A 284 -0.93 -12.81 19.08
N TYR A 285 -1.64 -13.56 18.23
CA TYR A 285 -2.31 -14.80 18.62
C TYR A 285 -1.72 -16.06 17.96
N GLY A 286 -1.09 -15.92 16.78
CA GLY A 286 -0.56 -17.04 16.02
C GLY A 286 0.85 -17.50 16.42
N GLN A 287 1.48 -16.86 17.42
CA GLN A 287 2.87 -17.13 17.85
C GLN A 287 3.88 -17.10 16.69
N VAL A 288 3.60 -16.30 15.66
CA VAL A 288 4.43 -16.20 14.45
C VAL A 288 5.55 -15.19 14.71
N ASP A 289 6.80 -15.58 14.44
CA ASP A 289 7.91 -14.64 14.49
C ASP A 289 7.86 -13.62 13.33
N LEU A 290 8.60 -12.51 13.48
CA LEU A 290 8.56 -11.39 12.54
C LEU A 290 9.01 -11.80 11.12
N ARG A 291 9.95 -12.73 10.99
CA ARG A 291 10.49 -13.19 9.71
C ARG A 291 9.47 -14.08 8.99
N SER A 292 8.83 -14.98 9.72
CA SER A 292 7.74 -15.80 9.20
C SER A 292 6.54 -14.94 8.78
N LEU A 293 6.19 -13.94 9.59
CA LEU A 293 5.14 -12.97 9.23
C LEU A 293 5.49 -12.18 7.95
N GLN A 294 6.75 -11.77 7.80
CA GLN A 294 7.23 -11.13 6.57
C GLN A 294 7.04 -12.02 5.34
N GLN A 295 7.35 -13.30 5.44
CA GLN A 295 7.17 -14.27 4.36
C GLN A 295 5.69 -14.48 4.04
N ILE A 296 4.84 -14.71 5.04
CA ILE A 296 3.38 -14.86 4.89
C ILE A 296 2.78 -13.66 4.14
N LEU A 297 3.18 -12.46 4.52
CA LEU A 297 2.67 -11.24 3.90
C LEU A 297 3.34 -10.93 2.55
N GLY A 298 4.49 -11.49 2.23
CA GLY A 298 5.27 -11.16 1.03
C GLY A 298 5.78 -9.71 1.07
N HIS A 299 6.37 -9.30 2.20
CA HIS A 299 7.02 -7.99 2.33
C HIS A 299 8.47 -8.07 1.83
N GLU A 300 8.86 -7.21 0.90
CA GLU A 300 10.23 -7.13 0.39
C GLU A 300 11.23 -6.62 1.44
N SER A 301 10.76 -5.85 2.44
CA SER A 301 11.59 -5.27 3.49
C SER A 301 11.05 -5.59 4.88
N VAL A 302 11.96 -5.95 5.78
CA VAL A 302 11.66 -6.17 7.22
C VAL A 302 11.10 -4.89 7.86
N ALA A 303 11.59 -3.71 7.46
CA ALA A 303 11.09 -2.43 7.95
C ALA A 303 9.57 -2.23 7.77
N THR A 304 8.96 -2.90 6.79
CA THR A 304 7.51 -2.89 6.59
C THR A 304 6.78 -3.76 7.63
N THR A 305 7.48 -4.74 8.20
CA THR A 305 6.93 -5.68 9.20
C THR A 305 7.27 -5.24 10.62
N GLU A 306 8.34 -4.46 10.82
CA GLU A 306 8.73 -3.89 12.12
C GLU A 306 7.64 -3.02 12.76
N ILE A 307 6.72 -2.46 11.96
CA ILE A 307 5.58 -1.69 12.49
C ILE A 307 4.69 -2.50 13.45
N TYR A 308 4.75 -3.83 13.38
CA TYR A 308 3.98 -4.72 14.28
C TYR A 308 4.70 -4.99 15.60
N THR A 309 6.00 -4.72 15.73
CA THR A 309 6.76 -4.93 16.97
C THR A 309 6.36 -3.98 18.09
N HIS A 310 5.90 -2.77 17.74
CA HIS A 310 5.43 -1.78 18.72
C HIS A 310 4.11 -2.14 19.43
N ILE A 311 3.45 -3.23 19.01
CA ILE A 311 2.12 -3.62 19.51
C ILE A 311 2.23 -4.59 20.69
N ASN A 312 3.46 -4.96 21.14
CA ASN A 312 3.63 -6.21 21.86
C ASN A 312 4.29 -6.13 23.26
N ASP A 313 3.94 -5.14 24.07
CA ASP A 313 4.33 -5.13 25.49
C ASP A 313 3.86 -6.41 26.22
N LYS A 314 2.69 -6.95 25.86
CA LYS A 314 2.17 -8.20 26.45
C LYS A 314 3.00 -9.44 26.05
N MET A 315 3.52 -9.53 24.81
CA MET A 315 4.40 -10.66 24.42
C MET A 315 5.79 -10.51 25.07
N LEU A 316 6.32 -9.31 25.17
CA LEU A 316 7.58 -9.07 25.88
C LEU A 316 7.43 -9.46 27.36
N GLN A 317 6.36 -9.06 28.02
CA GLN A 317 6.05 -9.47 29.39
C GLN A 317 5.89 -10.99 29.50
N LYS A 318 5.17 -11.63 28.55
CA LYS A 318 4.98 -13.08 28.54
C LYS A 318 6.30 -13.83 28.27
N ALA A 319 7.12 -13.36 27.36
CA ALA A 319 8.44 -13.94 27.06
C ALA A 319 9.36 -13.84 28.31
N VAL A 320 9.38 -12.71 29.00
CA VAL A 320 10.13 -12.56 30.25
C VAL A 320 9.56 -13.47 31.34
N ALA A 321 8.25 -13.56 31.45
CA ALA A 321 7.60 -14.46 32.43
C ALA A 321 7.82 -15.94 32.14
N GLN A 322 8.03 -16.31 30.88
CA GLN A 322 8.31 -17.69 30.43
C GLN A 322 9.80 -18.04 30.47
N ASN A 323 10.69 -17.15 30.90
CA ASN A 323 12.09 -17.48 31.10
C ASN A 323 12.20 -18.64 32.11
N PRO A 324 12.87 -19.77 31.76
CA PRO A 324 12.98 -20.92 32.65
C PRO A 324 13.57 -20.58 34.02
N LEU A 325 14.44 -19.57 34.09
CA LEU A 325 15.03 -19.09 35.32
C LEU A 325 14.03 -18.42 36.27
N ASN A 326 12.86 -18.00 35.77
CA ASN A 326 11.79 -17.41 36.60
C ASN A 326 11.16 -18.41 37.57
N GLN A 327 11.37 -19.70 37.36
CA GLN A 327 10.91 -20.78 38.25
C GLN A 327 11.91 -21.11 39.37
N LEU A 328 13.17 -20.62 39.26
CA LEU A 328 14.20 -20.83 40.24
C LEU A 328 14.01 -19.88 41.41
N ARG A 329 13.85 -20.41 42.61
CA ARG A 329 13.84 -19.62 43.86
C ARG A 329 15.27 -19.50 44.39
N LYS A 330 15.59 -18.34 45.00
CA LYS A 330 16.90 -18.11 45.63
C LYS A 330 17.30 -19.21 46.61
N GLN A 331 16.31 -19.85 47.25
CA GLN A 331 16.50 -20.95 48.20
C GLN A 331 16.94 -22.25 47.53
N ASP A 332 16.58 -22.49 46.28
CA ASP A 332 16.97 -23.69 45.50
C ASP A 332 18.42 -23.55 45.01
N LEU A 333 18.85 -22.33 44.72
CA LEU A 333 20.23 -22.05 44.30
C LEU A 333 21.25 -22.08 45.46
N SER A 334 20.78 -21.87 46.70
CA SER A 334 21.66 -21.94 47.90
C SER A 334 21.86 -23.36 48.42
N LYS A 335 20.93 -24.32 48.16
CA LYS A 335 21.05 -25.71 48.62
C LYS A 335 22.10 -26.52 47.84
N GLU A 336 22.25 -26.27 46.55
CA GLU A 336 23.30 -26.98 45.74
C GLU A 336 24.72 -26.58 46.14
N THR A 337 24.90 -25.45 46.85
CA THR A 337 26.21 -24.97 47.32
C THR A 337 26.60 -25.58 48.66
N GLU A 338 25.65 -26.09 49.46
CA GLU A 338 25.90 -26.75 50.75
C GLU A 338 26.19 -28.24 50.55
N GLU A 339 25.50 -28.93 49.64
CA GLU A 339 25.74 -30.36 49.35
C GLU A 339 27.12 -30.62 48.66
N SER A 340 27.69 -29.63 47.98
CA SER A 340 29.03 -29.76 47.37
C SER A 340 30.19 -29.50 48.36
N LYS A 341 29.94 -29.07 49.57
CA LYS A 341 30.98 -28.84 50.60
C LYS A 341 31.15 -29.99 51.61
N ASP A 342 30.18 -30.90 51.66
CA ASP A 342 30.25 -32.06 52.59
C ASP A 342 30.86 -33.32 51.95
N SER A 343 31.39 -33.23 50.72
CA SER A 343 31.97 -34.36 50.00
C SER A 343 33.50 -34.25 49.78
N GLU A 344 34.26 -33.57 50.66
CA GLU A 344 35.70 -33.74 50.73
C GLU A 344 36.04 -34.95 51.61
N PRO A 345 36.76 -35.96 51.12
CA PRO A 345 37.23 -37.07 51.94
C PRO A 345 38.35 -36.60 52.84
N SER A 346 38.15 -36.79 54.15
CA SER A 346 39.23 -36.67 55.17
C SER A 346 40.25 -37.80 54.99
N ASP A 347 41.47 -37.43 54.62
CA ASP A 347 42.67 -38.20 54.83
C ASP A 347 43.35 -37.76 56.13
#